data_5bc7ed1d43450ba119617b930bf79487
#
_entry.id   5bc7ed1d43450ba119617b930bf79487
#
_cell.length_a   1.000
_cell.length_b   1.000
_cell.length_c   1.000
_cell.angle_alpha   90.00
_cell.angle_beta   90.00
_cell.angle_gamma   90.00
#
_symmetry.space_group_name_H-M   'P 1'
#
loop_
_entity.id
_entity.type
_entity.pdbx_description
1 polymer ?
#
loop_
_entity_poly.entity_id
_entity_poly.type
_entity_poly.pdbx_seq_one_letter_code
_entity_poly.pdbx_strand_id
1 'polypeptide(L)'
;MEIPETAVGRQAVLAEFIDRLVADLEPLHRQYNEAIWLASVTGESRYEQDGARLDAKIRLMFARPEPCAQLKALRDAGGVHDPYLMRQLGLLYNDFRAHQIPPAMIERMVKLEKSLESRFNN
;
A
#
# COMPACT_ATOMS: atom_id res chain seq x y z
N MET A 1 14.73 -9.15 -9.20
CA MET A 1 14.92 -10.22 -8.19
C MET A 1 14.56 -11.56 -8.79
N GLU A 2 15.43 -12.49 -8.70
CA GLU A 2 15.15 -13.85 -9.14
C GLU A 2 14.23 -14.56 -8.15
N ILE A 3 13.31 -15.37 -8.69
CA ILE A 3 12.44 -16.19 -7.85
C ILE A 3 13.16 -17.50 -7.57
N PRO A 4 13.34 -17.89 -6.29
CA PRO A 4 13.99 -19.15 -5.95
C PRO A 4 13.27 -20.35 -6.55
N GLU A 5 14.02 -21.39 -6.85
CA GLU A 5 13.47 -22.63 -7.41
C GLU A 5 12.76 -23.50 -6.37
N THR A 6 13.12 -23.35 -5.08
CA THR A 6 12.56 -24.17 -4.01
C THR A 6 11.38 -23.50 -3.35
N ALA A 7 10.42 -24.29 -2.86
CA ALA A 7 9.29 -23.81 -2.09
C ALA A 7 9.72 -23.07 -0.81
N VAL A 8 10.71 -23.59 -0.10
CA VAL A 8 11.27 -22.97 1.11
C VAL A 8 11.86 -21.60 0.78
N GLY A 9 12.62 -21.50 -0.32
CA GLY A 9 13.20 -20.24 -0.78
C GLY A 9 12.14 -19.22 -1.17
N ARG A 10 11.09 -19.64 -1.85
CA ARG A 10 9.98 -18.75 -2.23
C ARG A 10 9.22 -18.22 -1.01
N GLN A 11 8.96 -19.08 -0.04
CA GLN A 11 8.33 -18.65 1.22
C GLN A 11 9.19 -17.67 1.99
N ALA A 12 10.51 -17.88 2.03
CA ALA A 12 11.44 -16.96 2.68
C ALA A 12 11.46 -15.59 1.98
N VAL A 13 11.48 -15.55 0.66
CA VAL A 13 11.43 -14.31 -0.12
C VAL A 13 10.14 -13.56 0.14
N LEU A 14 9.01 -14.24 0.17
CA LEU A 14 7.71 -13.64 0.45
C LEU A 14 7.65 -13.07 1.87
N ALA A 15 8.10 -13.82 2.87
CA ALA A 15 8.14 -13.37 4.26
C ALA A 15 9.00 -12.11 4.40
N GLU A 16 10.16 -12.08 3.78
CA GLU A 16 11.02 -10.89 3.77
C GLU A 16 10.36 -9.71 3.08
N PHE A 17 9.68 -9.93 1.96
CA PHE A 17 8.93 -8.90 1.25
C PHE A 17 7.88 -8.27 2.16
N ILE A 18 7.11 -9.10 2.87
CA ILE A 18 6.07 -8.64 3.80
C ILE A 18 6.68 -7.83 4.93
N ASP A 19 7.77 -8.30 5.54
CA ASP A 19 8.44 -7.60 6.64
C ASP A 19 8.92 -6.21 6.20
N ARG A 20 9.51 -6.09 5.02
CA ARG A 20 9.95 -4.81 4.47
C ARG A 20 8.77 -3.88 4.20
N LEU A 21 7.72 -4.41 3.61
CA LEU A 21 6.52 -3.62 3.30
C LEU A 21 5.89 -3.08 4.58
N VAL A 22 5.75 -3.91 5.61
CA VAL A 22 5.21 -3.48 6.91
C VAL A 22 6.10 -2.42 7.54
N ALA A 23 7.42 -2.59 7.50
CA ALA A 23 8.36 -1.61 8.03
C ALA A 23 8.24 -0.25 7.34
N ASP A 24 7.97 -0.23 6.04
CA ASP A 24 7.81 1.01 5.27
C ASP A 24 6.42 1.63 5.46
N LEU A 25 5.38 0.83 5.54
CA LEU A 25 3.99 1.30 5.63
C LEU A 25 3.58 1.73 7.03
N GLU A 26 4.02 1.04 8.06
CA GLU A 26 3.57 1.29 9.43
C GLU A 26 3.75 2.74 9.87
N PRO A 27 4.93 3.38 9.69
CA PRO A 27 5.09 4.79 10.04
C PRO A 27 4.15 5.71 9.26
N LEU A 28 3.92 5.42 7.98
CA LEU A 28 3.04 6.22 7.13
C LEU A 28 1.58 6.11 7.57
N HIS A 29 1.12 4.91 7.88
CA HIS A 29 -0.24 4.70 8.38
C HIS A 29 -0.45 5.38 9.73
N ARG A 30 0.53 5.32 10.60
CA ARG A 30 0.45 6.00 11.92
C ARG A 30 0.34 7.50 11.74
N GLN A 31 1.18 8.10 10.90
CA GLN A 31 1.14 9.53 10.61
C GLN A 31 -0.16 9.92 9.94
N TYR A 32 -0.64 9.11 9.00
CA TYR A 32 -1.92 9.33 8.32
C TYR A 32 -3.09 9.35 9.32
N ASN A 33 -3.16 8.33 10.17
CA ASN A 33 -4.23 8.24 11.17
C ASN A 33 -4.20 9.43 12.14
N GLU A 34 -3.02 9.87 12.57
CA GLU A 34 -2.86 11.04 13.41
C GLU A 34 -3.34 12.31 12.71
N ALA A 35 -2.97 12.51 11.44
CA ALA A 35 -3.40 13.67 10.65
C ALA A 35 -4.93 13.69 10.50
N ILE A 36 -5.55 12.56 10.20
CA ILE A 36 -7.00 12.44 10.06
C ILE A 36 -7.70 12.75 11.39
N TRP A 37 -7.18 12.22 12.49
CA TRP A 37 -7.74 12.50 13.82
C TRP A 37 -7.65 13.98 14.17
N LEU A 38 -6.48 14.60 13.95
CA LEU A 38 -6.29 16.04 14.21
C LEU A 38 -7.19 16.90 13.31
N ALA A 39 -7.36 16.52 12.04
CA ALA A 39 -8.29 17.20 11.14
C ALA A 39 -9.72 17.14 11.68
N SER A 40 -10.14 15.98 12.20
CA SER A 40 -11.49 15.78 12.73
C SER A 40 -11.76 16.59 13.99
N VAL A 41 -10.78 16.70 14.90
CA VAL A 41 -10.99 17.39 16.18
C VAL A 41 -10.71 18.89 16.12
N THR A 42 -9.86 19.36 15.20
CA THR A 42 -9.51 20.79 15.11
C THR A 42 -10.21 21.51 13.97
N GLY A 43 -10.58 20.80 12.90
CA GLY A 43 -11.11 21.40 11.68
C GLY A 43 -10.07 22.20 10.87
N GLU A 44 -8.78 22.15 11.25
CA GLU A 44 -7.73 22.90 10.56
C GLU A 44 -7.33 22.25 9.24
N SER A 45 -7.29 23.04 8.17
CA SER A 45 -7.00 22.52 6.83
C SER A 45 -5.57 21.99 6.68
N ARG A 46 -4.62 22.45 7.52
CA ARG A 46 -3.24 21.92 7.47
C ARG A 46 -3.20 20.41 7.75
N TYR A 47 -4.05 19.91 8.62
CA TYR A 47 -4.13 18.48 8.92
C TYR A 47 -4.81 17.70 7.80
N GLU A 48 -5.81 18.29 7.14
CA GLU A 48 -6.41 17.70 5.94
C GLU A 48 -5.37 17.57 4.82
N GLN A 49 -4.54 18.61 4.64
CA GLN A 49 -3.46 18.59 3.63
C GLN A 49 -2.39 17.55 3.96
N ASP A 50 -2.01 17.41 5.22
CA ASP A 50 -1.07 16.38 5.66
C ASP A 50 -1.64 14.99 5.41
N GLY A 51 -2.91 14.77 5.72
CA GLY A 51 -3.59 13.51 5.46
C GLY A 51 -3.61 13.17 3.97
N ALA A 52 -3.91 14.15 3.11
CA ALA A 52 -3.90 13.94 1.67
C ALA A 52 -2.51 13.58 1.14
N ARG A 53 -1.48 14.26 1.63
CA ARG A 53 -0.09 14.00 1.26
C ARG A 53 0.34 12.59 1.66
N LEU A 54 0.00 12.18 2.86
CA LEU A 54 0.33 10.84 3.36
C LEU A 54 -0.46 9.74 2.65
N ASP A 55 -1.74 9.97 2.37
CA ASP A 55 -2.57 9.05 1.59
C ASP A 55 -1.98 8.85 0.18
N ALA A 56 -1.61 9.93 -0.49
CA ALA A 56 -0.96 9.86 -1.80
C ALA A 56 0.35 9.06 -1.74
N LYS A 57 1.14 9.28 -0.70
CA LYS A 57 2.41 8.58 -0.50
C LYS A 57 2.22 7.08 -0.30
N ILE A 58 1.22 6.69 0.48
CA ILE A 58 0.87 5.27 0.69
C ILE A 58 0.42 4.63 -0.63
N ARG A 59 -0.50 5.28 -1.36
CA ARG A 59 -0.99 4.77 -2.64
C ARG A 59 0.12 4.64 -3.67
N LEU A 60 1.07 5.57 -3.70
CA LEU A 60 2.21 5.52 -4.61
C LEU A 60 3.15 4.35 -4.31
N MET A 61 3.25 3.92 -3.05
CA MET A 61 3.99 2.71 -2.72
C MET A 61 3.39 1.47 -3.38
N PHE A 62 2.06 1.36 -3.39
CA PHE A 62 1.36 0.25 -4.05
C PHE A 62 1.32 0.38 -5.57
N ALA A 63 1.60 1.55 -6.12
CA ALA A 63 1.64 1.79 -7.57
C ALA A 63 2.96 1.39 -8.22
N ARG A 64 3.97 1.01 -7.44
CA ARG A 64 5.28 0.61 -7.98
C ARG A 64 5.14 -0.68 -8.80
N PRO A 65 5.65 -0.73 -10.05
CA PRO A 65 5.50 -1.91 -10.89
C PRO A 65 6.39 -3.09 -10.46
N GLU A 66 7.57 -2.83 -9.90
CA GLU A 66 8.50 -3.89 -9.52
C GLU A 66 7.96 -4.82 -8.43
N PRO A 67 7.47 -4.31 -7.28
CA PRO A 67 6.88 -5.18 -6.27
C PRO A 67 5.67 -5.96 -6.79
N CYS A 68 4.86 -5.35 -7.63
CA CYS A 68 3.72 -6.01 -8.26
C CYS A 68 4.19 -7.19 -9.13
N ALA A 69 5.22 -7.00 -9.93
CA ALA A 69 5.80 -8.05 -10.77
C ALA A 69 6.40 -9.18 -9.94
N GLN A 70 7.06 -8.87 -8.82
CA GLN A 70 7.59 -9.88 -7.90
C GLN A 70 6.50 -10.75 -7.29
N LEU A 71 5.42 -10.13 -6.83
CA LEU A 71 4.28 -10.86 -6.24
C LEU A 71 3.60 -11.74 -7.28
N LYS A 72 3.46 -11.24 -8.51
CA LYS A 72 2.92 -12.02 -9.62
C LYS A 72 3.78 -13.23 -9.92
N ALA A 73 5.10 -13.06 -9.97
CA ALA A 73 6.04 -14.13 -10.24
C ALA A 73 6.02 -15.19 -9.13
N LEU A 74 5.95 -14.79 -7.87
CA LEU A 74 5.81 -15.71 -6.74
C LEU A 74 4.51 -16.50 -6.81
N ARG A 75 3.42 -15.85 -7.15
CA ARG A 75 2.11 -16.51 -7.31
C ARG A 75 2.14 -17.53 -8.44
N ASP A 76 2.68 -17.14 -9.59
CA ASP A 76 2.71 -18.00 -10.79
C ASP A 76 3.67 -19.19 -10.61
N ALA A 77 4.76 -19.00 -9.87
CA ALA A 77 5.72 -20.07 -9.58
C ALA A 77 5.13 -21.13 -8.63
N GLY A 78 4.19 -20.76 -7.77
CA GLY A 78 3.62 -21.65 -6.79
C GLY A 78 4.61 -22.01 -5.66
N GLY A 79 4.32 -23.09 -4.93
CA GLY A 79 5.22 -23.58 -3.89
C GLY A 79 5.14 -22.85 -2.55
N VAL A 80 4.25 -21.87 -2.41
CA VAL A 80 3.96 -21.27 -1.13
C VAL A 80 2.82 -22.09 -0.49
N HIS A 81 3.17 -22.96 0.43
CA HIS A 81 2.23 -23.91 1.03
C HIS A 81 1.71 -23.49 2.40
N ASP A 82 2.38 -22.56 3.08
CA ASP A 82 1.88 -21.99 4.33
C ASP A 82 0.57 -21.24 4.06
N PRO A 83 -0.55 -21.63 4.70
CA PRO A 83 -1.86 -21.01 4.40
C PRO A 83 -1.89 -19.50 4.69
N TYR A 84 -1.19 -19.04 5.71
CA TYR A 84 -1.11 -17.63 6.04
C TYR A 84 -0.37 -16.85 4.96
N LEU A 85 0.82 -17.31 4.56
CA LEU A 85 1.62 -16.65 3.52
C LEU A 85 0.91 -16.69 2.16
N MET A 86 0.24 -17.79 1.84
CA MET A 86 -0.52 -17.92 0.60
C MET A 86 -1.65 -16.91 0.52
N ARG A 87 -2.38 -16.71 1.64
CA ARG A 87 -3.42 -15.70 1.74
C ARG A 87 -2.85 -14.29 1.62
N GLN A 88 -1.74 -14.02 2.31
CA GLN A 88 -1.08 -12.71 2.23
C GLN A 88 -0.60 -12.41 0.81
N LEU A 89 -0.04 -13.39 0.13
CA LEU A 89 0.38 -13.25 -1.27
C LEU A 89 -0.78 -12.83 -2.16
N GLY A 90 -1.93 -13.49 -2.03
CA GLY A 90 -3.12 -13.18 -2.81
C GLY A 90 -3.65 -11.76 -2.53
N LEU A 91 -3.77 -11.40 -1.26
CA LEU A 91 -4.26 -10.09 -0.85
C LEU A 91 -3.33 -8.96 -1.30
N LEU A 92 -2.02 -9.12 -1.09
CA LEU A 92 -1.02 -8.12 -1.47
C LEU A 92 -0.96 -7.96 -3.00
N TYR A 93 -0.96 -9.06 -3.73
CA TYR A 93 -0.97 -8.99 -5.20
C TYR A 93 -2.19 -8.22 -5.70
N ASN A 94 -3.36 -8.48 -5.16
CA ASN A 94 -4.58 -7.76 -5.54
C ASN A 94 -4.47 -6.26 -5.23
N ASP A 95 -3.90 -5.90 -4.08
CA ASP A 95 -3.70 -4.50 -3.70
C ASP A 95 -2.73 -3.79 -4.65
N PHE A 96 -1.58 -4.40 -4.92
CA PHE A 96 -0.60 -3.82 -5.87
C PHE A 96 -1.19 -3.72 -7.27
N ARG A 97 -1.88 -4.74 -7.72
CA ARG A 97 -2.50 -4.75 -9.05
C ARG A 97 -3.53 -3.64 -9.21
N ALA A 98 -4.36 -3.44 -8.20
CA ALA A 98 -5.41 -2.42 -8.22
C ALA A 98 -4.83 -0.99 -8.26
N HIS A 99 -3.61 -0.80 -7.79
CA HIS A 99 -2.96 0.51 -7.72
C HIS A 99 -1.98 0.78 -8.88
N GLN A 100 -1.93 -0.08 -9.89
CA GLN A 100 -1.06 0.12 -11.07
C GLN A 100 -1.68 1.15 -12.02
N ILE A 101 -1.71 2.41 -11.55
CA ILE A 101 -2.21 3.56 -12.31
C ILE A 101 -1.13 4.66 -12.31
N PRO A 102 -1.14 5.57 -13.30
CA PRO A 102 -0.13 6.62 -13.36
C PRO A 102 -0.08 7.46 -12.08
N PRO A 103 1.12 7.78 -11.55
CA PRO A 103 1.25 8.55 -10.31
C PRO A 103 0.50 9.88 -10.32
N ALA A 104 0.48 10.60 -11.44
CA ALA A 104 -0.26 11.86 -11.57
C ALA A 104 -1.76 11.67 -11.35
N MET A 105 -2.32 10.54 -11.78
CA MET A 105 -3.74 10.23 -11.54
C MET A 105 -4.01 9.93 -10.07
N ILE A 106 -3.10 9.25 -9.40
CA ILE A 106 -3.22 8.96 -7.96
C ILE A 106 -3.32 10.27 -7.18
N GLU A 107 -2.44 11.22 -7.45
CA GLU A 107 -2.45 12.51 -6.78
C GLU A 107 -3.74 13.27 -7.04
N ARG A 108 -4.25 13.26 -8.26
CA ARG A 108 -5.53 13.90 -8.61
C ARG A 108 -6.70 13.24 -7.90
N MET A 109 -6.73 11.93 -7.83
CA MET A 109 -7.77 11.17 -7.12
C MET A 109 -7.80 11.52 -5.64
N VAL A 110 -6.64 11.55 -4.99
CA VAL A 110 -6.54 11.90 -3.57
C VAL A 110 -7.04 13.32 -3.32
N LYS A 111 -6.62 14.29 -4.12
CA LYS A 111 -7.08 15.68 -4.00
C LYS A 111 -8.60 15.80 -4.15
N LEU A 112 -9.16 15.10 -5.12
CA LEU A 112 -10.59 15.11 -5.36
C LEU A 112 -11.37 14.49 -4.21
N GLU A 113 -10.95 13.34 -3.73
CA GLU A 113 -11.56 12.65 -2.60
C GLU A 113 -11.54 13.52 -1.34
N LYS A 114 -10.40 14.15 -1.04
CA LYS A 114 -10.27 15.02 0.14
C LYS A 114 -11.12 16.29 0.01
N SER A 115 -11.23 16.84 -1.19
CA SER A 115 -12.11 17.97 -1.46
C SER A 115 -13.58 17.63 -1.19
N LEU A 116 -14.02 16.43 -1.61
CA LEU A 116 -15.39 15.96 -1.35
C LEU A 116 -15.64 15.72 0.13
N GLU A 117 -14.71 15.07 0.84
CA GLU A 117 -14.81 14.87 2.28
C GLU A 117 -14.92 16.18 3.04
N SER A 118 -14.09 17.16 2.67
CA SER A 118 -14.11 18.48 3.29
C SER A 118 -15.47 19.18 3.12
N ARG A 119 -16.08 19.06 1.94
CA ARG A 119 -17.41 19.63 1.69
C ARG A 119 -18.49 18.98 2.53
N PHE A 120 -18.40 17.68 2.78
CA PHE A 120 -19.35 16.97 3.63
C PHE A 120 -19.20 17.33 5.11
N ASN A 121 -17.98 17.59 5.55
CA ASN A 121 -17.68 17.86 6.96
C ASN A 121 -17.86 19.34 7.35
N ASN A 122 -17.95 20.22 6.38
CA ASN A 122 -18.14 21.65 6.56
C ASN A 122 -19.48 22.09 5.93
#